data_1a58e17c3e3d8fcbe2d82eabe150b24b
#
_entry.id   1a58e17c3e3d8fcbe2d82eabe150b24b
#
_cell.length_a   1.000
_cell.length_b   1.000
_cell.length_c   1.000
_cell.angle_alpha   90.00
_cell.angle_beta   90.00
_cell.angle_gamma   90.00
#
_symmetry.space_group_name_H-M   'P 1'
#
loop_
_entity.id
_entity.type
_entity.pdbx_description
1 polymer ?
#
loop_
_entity_poly.entity_id
_entity_poly.type
_entity_poly.pdbx_seq_one_letter_code
_entity_poly.pdbx_strand_id
1 'polypeptide(L)'
;TLSIRSKIIAGMIRPNKLLYNLFRPSAKFVRYYVHPQAWIGSLIFSSFGIKVKRDNFSGIPGAIFTPRKNVNKKSIIVYLHGGGYCFGSSLTTHKVGLTKLAKQTRLVCYSVDYRLAPEHQYPAALDDALVAWRHIVSQNPNCNIILAGDSAGGGLSLALMMYLRDNNERLPDGAVLFSPWTDLTCSGKTYQTKAKYDPMFTTHMPKDSAKNYVPDSMEKNDPYISPLYGSFTNLPRTLVLVGENEILLDDSIM
;
A
#
# COMPACT_ATOMS: atom_id res chain seq x y z
N THR A 1 -0.67 24.81 -7.99
CA THR A 1 0.04 25.24 -6.75
C THR A 1 -0.40 24.36 -5.58
N LEU A 2 0.57 23.79 -4.85
CA LEU A 2 0.30 22.98 -3.65
C LEU A 2 -0.48 23.80 -2.60
N SER A 3 -1.50 23.19 -1.98
CA SER A 3 -2.23 23.80 -0.87
C SER A 3 -1.30 24.06 0.33
N ILE A 4 -1.67 25.01 1.22
CA ILE A 4 -0.91 25.28 2.45
C ILE A 4 -0.76 24.00 3.29
N ARG A 5 -1.83 23.17 3.37
CA ARG A 5 -1.81 21.88 4.09
C ARG A 5 -0.78 20.91 3.51
N SER A 6 -0.72 20.80 2.17
CA SER A 6 0.26 19.94 1.49
C SER A 6 1.69 20.40 1.75
N LYS A 7 1.94 21.72 1.79
CA LYS A 7 3.28 22.27 2.10
C LYS A 7 3.70 21.98 3.55
N ILE A 8 2.77 22.06 4.50
CA ILE A 8 3.03 21.71 5.92
C ILE A 8 3.37 20.23 6.05
N ILE A 9 2.57 19.33 5.44
CA ILE A 9 2.81 17.88 5.47
C ILE A 9 4.17 17.56 4.83
N ALA A 10 4.47 18.11 3.66
CA ALA A 10 5.76 17.93 3.01
C ALA A 10 6.93 18.40 3.88
N GLY A 11 6.77 19.52 4.59
CA GLY A 11 7.76 20.03 5.54
C GLY A 11 8.01 19.09 6.73
N MET A 12 6.97 18.40 7.22
CA MET A 12 7.08 17.43 8.31
C MET A 12 7.76 16.12 7.88
N ILE A 13 7.66 15.74 6.61
CA ILE A 13 8.20 14.47 6.08
C ILE A 13 9.66 14.62 5.65
N ARG A 14 10.06 15.76 5.12
CA ARG A 14 11.41 16.02 4.61
C ARG A 14 12.56 15.66 5.57
N PRO A 15 12.49 15.90 6.88
CA PRO A 15 13.55 15.49 7.80
C PRO A 15 13.84 13.99 7.78
N ASN A 16 12.81 13.14 7.64
CA ASN A 16 12.96 11.69 7.56
C ASN A 16 13.75 11.27 6.31
N LYS A 17 13.52 11.97 5.19
CA LYS A 17 14.28 11.77 3.95
C LYS A 17 15.75 12.13 4.13
N LEU A 18 16.07 13.23 4.80
CA LEU A 18 17.45 13.65 5.09
C LEU A 18 18.15 12.62 5.98
N LEU A 19 17.51 12.19 7.05
CA LEU A 19 18.03 11.16 7.94
C LEU A 19 18.31 9.84 7.20
N TYR A 20 17.41 9.44 6.30
CA TYR A 20 17.62 8.23 5.50
C TYR A 20 18.82 8.35 4.58
N ASN A 21 19.01 9.51 3.94
CA ASN A 21 20.19 9.75 3.07
C ASN A 21 21.51 9.69 3.83
N LEU A 22 21.53 10.17 5.06
CA LEU A 22 22.75 10.22 5.89
C LEU A 22 23.11 8.86 6.48
N PHE A 23 22.12 8.11 6.97
CA PHE A 23 22.37 6.93 7.82
C PHE A 23 21.97 5.60 7.18
N ARG A 24 21.18 5.59 6.10
CA ARG A 24 20.63 4.39 5.45
C ARG A 24 20.19 3.33 6.46
N PRO A 25 19.22 3.64 7.32
CA PRO A 25 18.83 2.76 8.41
C PRO A 25 18.23 1.45 7.87
N SER A 26 18.44 0.35 8.60
CA SER A 26 17.82 -0.93 8.28
C SER A 26 16.28 -0.84 8.33
N ALA A 27 15.58 -1.74 7.62
CA ALA A 27 14.11 -1.82 7.64
C ALA A 27 13.56 -1.99 9.06
N LYS A 28 14.23 -2.77 9.92
CA LYS A 28 13.86 -2.94 11.33
C LYS A 28 13.95 -1.63 12.12
N PHE A 29 14.99 -0.84 11.88
CA PHE A 29 15.14 0.46 12.52
C PHE A 29 14.07 1.44 12.05
N VAL A 30 13.76 1.46 10.73
CA VAL A 30 12.68 2.30 10.18
C VAL A 30 11.34 1.95 10.85
N ARG A 31 11.02 0.66 11.02
CA ARG A 31 9.80 0.24 11.73
C ARG A 31 9.78 0.72 13.17
N TYR A 32 10.88 0.50 13.90
CA TYR A 32 11.01 0.92 15.29
C TYR A 32 10.81 2.42 15.46
N TYR A 33 11.30 3.22 14.50
CA TYR A 33 11.19 4.67 14.53
C TYR A 33 9.83 5.20 14.05
N VAL A 34 9.29 4.67 12.96
CA VAL A 34 8.10 5.20 12.28
C VAL A 34 6.80 4.80 12.99
N HIS A 35 6.70 3.54 13.46
CA HIS A 35 5.44 3.04 14.01
C HIS A 35 4.98 3.77 15.28
N PRO A 36 5.82 4.07 16.28
CA PRO A 36 5.41 4.84 17.46
C PRO A 36 4.94 6.26 17.10
N GLN A 37 5.65 6.95 16.20
CA GLN A 37 5.27 8.30 15.76
C GLN A 37 3.94 8.29 15.03
N ALA A 38 3.76 7.33 14.11
CA ALA A 38 2.51 7.17 13.39
C ALA A 38 1.34 6.80 14.32
N TRP A 39 1.59 5.99 15.35
CA TRP A 39 0.60 5.66 16.36
C TRP A 39 0.16 6.90 17.14
N ILE A 40 1.09 7.71 17.64
CA ILE A 40 0.79 8.99 18.33
C ILE A 40 0.01 9.90 17.38
N GLY A 41 0.48 10.10 16.15
CA GLY A 41 -0.22 10.90 15.14
C GLY A 41 -1.64 10.39 14.88
N SER A 42 -1.85 9.08 14.93
CA SER A 42 -3.16 8.49 14.71
C SER A 42 -4.17 8.79 15.81
N LEU A 43 -3.73 9.06 17.04
CA LEU A 43 -4.62 9.45 18.14
C LEU A 43 -5.20 10.84 17.91
N ILE A 44 -4.44 11.72 17.24
CA ILE A 44 -4.82 13.13 17.02
C ILE A 44 -5.59 13.28 15.69
N PHE A 45 -5.13 12.64 14.62
CA PHE A 45 -5.59 12.91 13.26
C PHE A 45 -6.58 11.90 12.69
N SER A 46 -6.88 10.79 13.40
CA SER A 46 -7.89 9.83 12.94
C SER A 46 -9.29 10.43 12.91
N SER A 47 -10.07 10.05 11.91
CA SER A 47 -11.44 10.56 11.76
C SER A 47 -12.39 10.01 12.82
N PHE A 48 -13.14 10.89 13.48
CA PHE A 48 -14.22 10.50 14.39
C PHE A 48 -15.36 9.81 13.62
N GLY A 49 -16.11 8.95 14.35
CA GLY A 49 -17.29 8.27 13.80
C GLY A 49 -16.96 6.98 13.04
N ILE A 50 -15.75 6.47 13.18
CA ILE A 50 -15.32 5.16 12.69
C ILE A 50 -15.10 4.21 13.85
N LYS A 51 -15.68 3.00 13.78
CA LYS A 51 -15.36 1.87 14.68
C LYS A 51 -14.18 1.14 14.06
N VAL A 52 -13.09 1.01 14.79
CA VAL A 52 -11.90 0.27 14.38
C VAL A 52 -11.83 -1.01 15.23
N LYS A 53 -11.74 -2.16 14.57
CA LYS A 53 -11.63 -3.47 15.21
C LYS A 53 -10.42 -4.19 14.62
N ARG A 54 -9.53 -4.71 15.47
CA ARG A 54 -8.54 -5.70 15.02
C ARG A 54 -9.25 -6.96 14.58
N ASP A 55 -8.78 -7.59 13.53
CA ASP A 55 -9.35 -8.81 13.01
C ASP A 55 -8.26 -9.74 12.48
N ASN A 56 -8.66 -10.97 12.17
CA ASN A 56 -7.79 -11.99 11.62
C ASN A 56 -8.49 -12.63 10.40
N PHE A 57 -7.82 -12.57 9.26
CA PHE A 57 -8.32 -13.06 7.98
C PHE A 57 -7.71 -14.42 7.67
N SER A 58 -8.21 -15.49 8.29
CA SER A 58 -7.67 -16.85 8.16
C SER A 58 -6.19 -16.97 8.53
N GLY A 59 -5.78 -16.38 9.66
CA GLY A 59 -4.40 -16.38 10.14
C GLY A 59 -3.65 -15.08 9.83
N ILE A 60 -4.12 -14.28 8.89
CA ILE A 60 -3.49 -13.01 8.52
C ILE A 60 -4.07 -11.87 9.38
N PRO A 61 -3.24 -11.16 10.15
CA PRO A 61 -3.71 -10.04 10.98
C PRO A 61 -4.17 -8.87 10.12
N GLY A 62 -5.02 -8.02 10.70
CA GLY A 62 -5.46 -6.79 10.08
C GLY A 62 -6.45 -6.02 10.92
N ALA A 63 -7.17 -5.10 10.29
CA ALA A 63 -8.18 -4.29 10.97
C ALA A 63 -9.36 -3.95 10.06
N ILE A 64 -10.54 -3.83 10.67
CA ILE A 64 -11.77 -3.42 10.01
C ILE A 64 -12.15 -2.03 10.48
N PHE A 65 -12.37 -1.13 9.52
CA PHE A 65 -12.77 0.26 9.73
C PHE A 65 -14.23 0.42 9.29
N THR A 66 -15.14 0.54 10.25
CA THR A 66 -16.59 0.59 9.98
C THR A 66 -17.13 1.98 10.31
N PRO A 67 -17.76 2.69 9.38
CA PRO A 67 -18.48 3.92 9.67
C PRO A 67 -19.62 3.64 10.66
N ARG A 68 -19.81 4.52 11.67
CA ARG A 68 -20.87 4.35 12.66
C ARG A 68 -22.26 4.72 12.13
N LYS A 69 -22.33 5.53 11.07
CA LYS A 69 -23.57 6.03 10.47
C LYS A 69 -23.53 5.90 8.96
N ASN A 70 -24.70 5.69 8.36
CA ASN A 70 -24.89 5.69 6.89
C ASN A 70 -23.96 4.71 6.15
N VAL A 71 -23.73 3.51 6.69
CA VAL A 71 -22.89 2.49 6.06
C VAL A 71 -23.56 2.00 4.78
N ASN A 72 -22.83 2.11 3.67
CA ASN A 72 -23.23 1.41 2.45
C ASN A 72 -22.83 -0.07 2.57
N LYS A 73 -23.85 -0.93 2.60
CA LYS A 73 -23.67 -2.39 2.76
C LYS A 73 -23.51 -3.14 1.44
N LYS A 74 -23.63 -2.43 0.28
CA LYS A 74 -23.52 -3.06 -1.05
C LYS A 74 -22.07 -3.21 -1.51
N SER A 75 -21.16 -2.44 -0.93
CA SER A 75 -19.75 -2.41 -1.34
C SER A 75 -18.84 -2.35 -0.13
N ILE A 76 -17.65 -2.91 -0.29
CA ILE A 76 -16.56 -2.87 0.70
C ILE A 76 -15.25 -2.49 0.03
N ILE A 77 -14.28 -2.08 0.84
CA ILE A 77 -12.90 -1.86 0.39
C ILE A 77 -12.00 -2.90 1.05
N VAL A 78 -11.14 -3.56 0.28
CA VAL A 78 -9.97 -4.30 0.76
C VAL A 78 -8.76 -3.44 0.50
N TYR A 79 -7.96 -3.18 1.52
CA TYR A 79 -6.83 -2.27 1.44
C TYR A 79 -5.51 -2.98 1.78
N LEU A 80 -4.54 -2.85 0.87
CA LEU A 80 -3.17 -3.29 1.05
C LEU A 80 -2.29 -2.06 1.27
N HIS A 81 -1.64 -1.99 2.43
CA HIS A 81 -0.89 -0.80 2.81
C HIS A 81 0.47 -0.69 2.10
N GLY A 82 0.97 0.54 1.97
CA GLY A 82 2.31 0.83 1.50
C GLY A 82 3.39 0.62 2.56
N GLY A 83 4.63 0.97 2.20
CA GLY A 83 5.79 0.85 3.08
C GLY A 83 6.92 0.02 2.50
N GLY A 84 7.03 -0.05 1.16
CA GLY A 84 8.12 -0.73 0.45
C GLY A 84 8.24 -2.20 0.80
N TYR A 85 7.15 -2.88 1.15
CA TYR A 85 7.11 -4.24 1.70
C TYR A 85 7.89 -4.43 3.02
N CYS A 86 8.49 -3.37 3.55
CA CYS A 86 9.40 -3.42 4.70
C CYS A 86 8.80 -2.85 5.98
N PHE A 87 7.79 -2.00 5.90
CA PHE A 87 7.11 -1.40 7.05
C PHE A 87 5.65 -1.08 6.70
N GLY A 88 4.92 -0.57 7.65
CA GLY A 88 3.51 -0.25 7.48
C GLY A 88 2.61 -1.11 8.36
N SER A 89 1.46 -0.61 8.68
CA SER A 89 0.37 -1.36 9.31
C SER A 89 -0.93 -0.56 9.33
N SER A 90 -2.03 -1.30 9.39
CA SER A 90 -3.40 -0.78 9.47
C SER A 90 -3.63 0.17 10.64
N LEU A 91 -3.01 -0.11 11.79
CA LEU A 91 -3.30 0.57 13.06
C LEU A 91 -2.29 1.64 13.44
N THR A 92 -1.22 1.79 12.67
CA THR A 92 -0.20 2.83 12.89
C THR A 92 -0.11 3.77 11.69
N THR A 93 0.70 3.45 10.71
CA THR A 93 1.02 4.31 9.56
C THR A 93 -0.19 4.66 8.70
N HIS A 94 -1.13 3.73 8.53
CA HIS A 94 -2.28 3.90 7.64
C HIS A 94 -3.60 4.23 8.34
N LYS A 95 -3.66 4.17 9.68
CA LYS A 95 -4.89 4.38 10.44
C LYS A 95 -5.58 5.72 10.14
N VAL A 96 -4.82 6.79 10.01
CA VAL A 96 -5.37 8.13 9.69
C VAL A 96 -6.03 8.12 8.31
N GLY A 97 -5.34 7.59 7.30
CA GLY A 97 -5.86 7.47 5.94
C GLY A 97 -7.09 6.58 5.86
N LEU A 98 -7.02 5.39 6.47
CA LEU A 98 -8.09 4.41 6.48
C LEU A 98 -9.37 4.90 7.18
N THR A 99 -9.23 5.63 8.31
CA THR A 99 -10.39 6.24 8.96
C THR A 99 -11.03 7.33 8.10
N LYS A 100 -10.23 8.12 7.39
CA LYS A 100 -10.74 9.13 6.44
C LYS A 100 -11.41 8.47 5.24
N LEU A 101 -10.76 7.46 4.65
CA LEU A 101 -11.30 6.71 3.51
C LEU A 101 -12.66 6.10 3.86
N ALA A 102 -12.74 5.34 4.95
CA ALA A 102 -14.00 4.73 5.40
C ALA A 102 -15.09 5.79 5.67
N LYS A 103 -14.72 6.93 6.29
CA LYS A 103 -15.67 8.01 6.59
C LYS A 103 -16.24 8.66 5.33
N GLN A 104 -15.38 8.98 4.36
CA GLN A 104 -15.77 9.70 3.15
C GLN A 104 -16.56 8.82 2.18
N THR A 105 -16.14 7.56 2.01
CA THR A 105 -16.80 6.60 1.14
C THR A 105 -18.06 5.99 1.76
N ARG A 106 -18.17 6.01 3.09
CA ARG A 106 -19.20 5.29 3.86
C ARG A 106 -19.13 3.77 3.68
N LEU A 107 -17.98 3.25 3.24
CA LEU A 107 -17.74 1.83 3.04
C LEU A 107 -17.01 1.24 4.25
N VAL A 108 -17.25 -0.04 4.51
CA VAL A 108 -16.42 -0.82 5.41
C VAL A 108 -15.09 -1.07 4.70
N CYS A 109 -13.97 -0.78 5.40
CA CYS A 109 -12.65 -0.99 4.86
C CYS A 109 -11.93 -2.08 5.66
N TYR A 110 -11.52 -3.15 4.99
CA TYR A 110 -10.72 -4.26 5.50
C TYR A 110 -9.26 -3.98 5.13
N SER A 111 -8.40 -3.77 6.11
CA SER A 111 -6.98 -3.52 5.86
C SER A 111 -6.16 -4.70 6.35
N VAL A 112 -5.31 -5.22 5.47
CA VAL A 112 -4.52 -6.43 5.69
C VAL A 112 -3.12 -6.04 6.15
N ASP A 113 -2.66 -6.62 7.26
CA ASP A 113 -1.29 -6.47 7.77
C ASP A 113 -0.47 -7.71 7.33
N TYR A 114 -0.06 -7.72 6.06
CA TYR A 114 0.71 -8.81 5.47
C TYR A 114 2.15 -8.84 6.02
N ARG A 115 2.80 -10.00 5.95
CA ARG A 115 4.19 -10.20 6.42
C ARG A 115 5.16 -9.31 5.67
N LEU A 116 6.16 -8.80 6.39
CA LEU A 116 7.09 -7.79 5.92
C LEU A 116 8.51 -8.33 5.77
N ALA A 117 9.19 -7.80 4.76
CA ALA A 117 10.61 -8.02 4.52
C ALA A 117 11.47 -7.17 5.49
N PRO A 118 12.72 -7.55 5.77
CA PRO A 118 13.44 -8.69 5.20
C PRO A 118 13.14 -10.05 5.85
N GLU A 119 12.37 -10.08 6.94
CA GLU A 119 12.08 -11.33 7.68
C GLU A 119 11.26 -12.30 6.83
N HIS A 120 10.40 -11.77 5.96
CA HIS A 120 9.54 -12.52 5.07
C HIS A 120 9.62 -11.89 3.67
N GLN A 121 10.50 -12.43 2.86
CA GLN A 121 10.68 -12.02 1.47
C GLN A 121 9.51 -12.51 0.59
N TYR A 122 9.49 -12.09 -0.67
CA TYR A 122 8.58 -12.63 -1.67
C TYR A 122 8.67 -14.17 -1.68
N PRO A 123 7.52 -14.88 -1.75
CA PRO A 123 6.16 -14.39 -2.04
C PRO A 123 5.30 -14.08 -0.80
N ALA A 124 5.86 -14.01 0.42
CA ALA A 124 5.09 -13.97 1.67
C ALA A 124 3.98 -12.90 1.71
N ALA A 125 4.23 -11.70 1.21
CA ALA A 125 3.23 -10.64 1.16
C ALA A 125 2.08 -10.96 0.19
N LEU A 126 2.38 -11.58 -0.95
CA LEU A 126 1.37 -11.99 -1.93
C LEU A 126 0.54 -13.16 -1.40
N ASP A 127 1.17 -14.15 -0.75
CA ASP A 127 0.47 -15.27 -0.13
C ASP A 127 -0.50 -14.81 0.94
N ASP A 128 -0.07 -13.87 1.79
CA ASP A 128 -0.92 -13.30 2.83
C ASP A 128 -2.09 -12.49 2.24
N ALA A 129 -1.83 -11.71 1.20
CA ALA A 129 -2.85 -10.95 0.49
C ALA A 129 -3.90 -11.90 -0.14
N LEU A 130 -3.47 -13.02 -0.73
CA LEU A 130 -4.34 -14.06 -1.29
C LEU A 130 -5.20 -14.73 -0.21
N VAL A 131 -4.61 -15.13 0.91
CA VAL A 131 -5.35 -15.75 2.03
C VAL A 131 -6.39 -14.79 2.57
N ALA A 132 -6.00 -13.55 2.84
CA ALA A 132 -6.90 -12.52 3.35
C ALA A 132 -8.01 -12.18 2.33
N TRP A 133 -7.68 -12.06 1.05
CA TRP A 133 -8.64 -11.84 -0.04
C TRP A 133 -9.71 -12.92 -0.06
N ARG A 134 -9.32 -14.19 -0.14
CA ARG A 134 -10.23 -15.33 -0.17
C ARG A 134 -11.15 -15.34 1.06
N HIS A 135 -10.59 -15.08 2.25
CA HIS A 135 -11.37 -14.96 3.49
C HIS A 135 -12.42 -13.84 3.41
N ILE A 136 -11.99 -12.62 3.05
CA ILE A 136 -12.88 -11.45 2.99
C ILE A 136 -13.98 -11.65 1.93
N VAL A 137 -13.65 -12.20 0.77
CA VAL A 137 -14.60 -12.52 -0.30
C VAL A 137 -15.64 -13.52 0.18
N SER A 138 -15.23 -14.59 0.86
CA SER A 138 -16.16 -15.62 1.37
C SER A 138 -17.14 -15.08 2.42
N GLN A 139 -16.71 -14.10 3.21
CA GLN A 139 -17.57 -13.43 4.21
C GLN A 139 -18.47 -12.33 3.61
N ASN A 140 -18.22 -11.92 2.37
CA ASN A 140 -18.94 -10.84 1.69
C ASN A 140 -19.34 -11.24 0.26
N PRO A 141 -20.05 -12.38 0.07
CA PRO A 141 -20.30 -12.95 -1.28
C PRO A 141 -21.13 -12.02 -2.19
N ASN A 142 -22.01 -11.23 -1.61
CA ASN A 142 -22.95 -10.35 -2.33
C ASN A 142 -22.50 -8.89 -2.37
N CYS A 143 -21.30 -8.56 -1.89
CA CYS A 143 -20.79 -7.20 -1.94
C CYS A 143 -19.95 -6.98 -3.20
N ASN A 144 -20.03 -5.77 -3.75
CA ASN A 144 -18.98 -5.28 -4.66
C ASN A 144 -17.72 -5.03 -3.85
N ILE A 145 -16.58 -5.48 -4.33
CA ILE A 145 -15.31 -5.37 -3.63
C ILE A 145 -14.37 -4.47 -4.43
N ILE A 146 -13.98 -3.37 -3.81
CA ILE A 146 -12.96 -2.47 -4.36
C ILE A 146 -11.63 -2.80 -3.71
N LEU A 147 -10.65 -3.19 -4.50
CA LEU A 147 -9.28 -3.37 -4.03
C LEU A 147 -8.57 -2.01 -4.06
N ALA A 148 -7.92 -1.65 -2.98
CA ALA A 148 -7.18 -0.40 -2.91
C ALA A 148 -5.81 -0.61 -2.26
N GLY A 149 -4.83 0.23 -2.62
CA GLY A 149 -3.51 0.20 -2.02
C GLY A 149 -2.67 1.40 -2.41
N ASP A 150 -1.66 1.68 -1.61
CA ASP A 150 -0.70 2.75 -1.88
C ASP A 150 0.72 2.19 -2.01
N SER A 151 1.53 2.81 -2.86
CA SER A 151 2.96 2.48 -3.02
C SER A 151 3.17 0.97 -3.25
N ALA A 152 3.95 0.27 -2.40
CA ALA A 152 4.12 -1.19 -2.44
C ALA A 152 2.78 -1.94 -2.34
N GLY A 153 1.81 -1.45 -1.55
CA GLY A 153 0.47 -2.03 -1.50
C GLY A 153 -0.33 -1.87 -2.79
N GLY A 154 -0.05 -0.81 -3.57
CA GLY A 154 -0.57 -0.64 -4.92
C GLY A 154 0.02 -1.65 -5.90
N GLY A 155 1.34 -1.87 -5.87
CA GLY A 155 2.00 -2.93 -6.62
C GLY A 155 1.49 -4.32 -6.24
N LEU A 156 1.39 -4.59 -4.92
CA LEU A 156 0.83 -5.86 -4.41
C LEU A 156 -0.62 -6.08 -4.85
N SER A 157 -1.42 -5.01 -4.95
CA SER A 157 -2.80 -5.09 -5.46
C SER A 157 -2.85 -5.53 -6.93
N LEU A 158 -1.94 -5.02 -7.76
CA LEU A 158 -1.82 -5.46 -9.16
C LEU A 158 -1.35 -6.92 -9.26
N ALA A 159 -0.32 -7.29 -8.50
CA ALA A 159 0.16 -8.67 -8.43
C ALA A 159 -0.95 -9.63 -7.98
N LEU A 160 -1.72 -9.26 -6.95
CA LEU A 160 -2.88 -10.03 -6.50
C LEU A 160 -3.93 -10.20 -7.59
N MET A 161 -4.30 -9.12 -8.30
CA MET A 161 -5.28 -9.19 -9.40
C MET A 161 -4.78 -10.06 -10.55
N MET A 162 -3.50 -9.98 -10.92
CA MET A 162 -2.90 -10.85 -11.94
C MET A 162 -2.97 -12.31 -11.51
N TYR A 163 -2.60 -12.62 -10.28
CA TYR A 163 -2.65 -13.98 -9.75
C TYR A 163 -4.07 -14.55 -9.76
N LEU A 164 -5.05 -13.77 -9.27
CA LEU A 164 -6.46 -14.18 -9.26
C LEU A 164 -6.99 -14.46 -10.66
N ARG A 165 -6.68 -13.60 -11.63
CA ARG A 165 -7.03 -13.79 -13.05
C ARG A 165 -6.43 -15.08 -13.60
N ASP A 166 -5.14 -15.29 -13.39
CA ASP A 166 -4.38 -16.41 -13.95
C ASP A 166 -4.82 -17.77 -13.37
N ASN A 167 -5.41 -17.74 -12.16
CA ASN A 167 -5.97 -18.91 -11.50
C ASN A 167 -7.51 -18.98 -11.58
N ASN A 168 -8.17 -18.13 -12.40
CA ASN A 168 -9.63 -18.09 -12.57
C ASN A 168 -10.38 -17.91 -11.23
N GLU A 169 -9.80 -17.14 -10.30
CA GLU A 169 -10.42 -16.77 -9.04
C GLU A 169 -11.20 -15.45 -9.16
N ARG A 170 -12.09 -15.19 -8.19
CA ARG A 170 -12.89 -13.95 -8.16
C ARG A 170 -11.99 -12.72 -8.11
N LEU A 171 -12.08 -11.89 -9.12
CA LEU A 171 -11.45 -10.57 -9.19
C LEU A 171 -12.23 -9.54 -8.35
N PRO A 172 -11.62 -8.42 -7.93
CA PRO A 172 -12.36 -7.26 -7.43
C PRO A 172 -13.23 -6.65 -8.53
N ASP A 173 -14.28 -5.93 -8.14
CA ASP A 173 -15.17 -5.22 -9.06
C ASP A 173 -14.52 -3.93 -9.62
N GLY A 174 -13.45 -3.48 -9.00
CA GLY A 174 -12.61 -2.36 -9.43
C GLY A 174 -11.44 -2.17 -8.48
N ALA A 175 -10.46 -1.36 -8.88
CA ALA A 175 -9.31 -1.03 -8.05
C ALA A 175 -9.02 0.47 -7.99
N VAL A 176 -8.44 0.94 -6.88
CA VAL A 176 -7.96 2.31 -6.70
C VAL A 176 -6.55 2.26 -6.11
N LEU A 177 -5.58 2.72 -6.87
CA LEU A 177 -4.17 2.66 -6.53
C LEU A 177 -3.59 4.05 -6.35
N PHE A 178 -2.92 4.28 -5.24
CA PHE A 178 -2.29 5.56 -4.91
C PHE A 178 -0.78 5.42 -5.06
N SER A 179 -0.21 6.09 -6.06
CA SER A 179 1.23 6.07 -6.35
C SER A 179 1.80 4.64 -6.31
N PRO A 180 1.23 3.68 -7.07
CA PRO A 180 1.61 2.28 -6.97
C PRO A 180 3.09 2.10 -7.33
N TRP A 181 3.81 1.27 -6.56
CA TRP A 181 5.18 0.85 -6.88
C TRP A 181 5.12 -0.44 -7.70
N THR A 182 5.25 -0.30 -9.01
CA THR A 182 5.04 -1.38 -9.98
C THR A 182 6.32 -1.95 -10.58
N ASP A 183 7.45 -1.29 -10.35
CA ASP A 183 8.77 -1.66 -10.88
C ASP A 183 9.84 -1.73 -9.77
N LEU A 184 10.13 -2.93 -9.28
CA LEU A 184 11.16 -3.16 -8.27
C LEU A 184 12.58 -3.19 -8.86
N THR A 185 12.72 -3.10 -10.19
CA THR A 185 14.01 -2.85 -10.84
C THR A 185 14.43 -1.39 -10.72
N CYS A 186 13.46 -0.48 -10.45
CA CYS A 186 13.64 0.97 -10.38
C CYS A 186 14.23 1.54 -11.69
N SER A 187 13.71 1.10 -12.84
CA SER A 187 14.19 1.48 -14.18
C SER A 187 13.69 2.85 -14.65
N GLY A 188 12.56 3.31 -14.11
CA GLY A 188 11.94 4.59 -14.47
C GLY A 188 12.87 5.79 -14.28
N LYS A 189 12.83 6.74 -15.20
CA LYS A 189 13.65 7.97 -15.15
C LYS A 189 13.30 8.85 -13.95
N THR A 190 12.05 8.80 -13.49
CA THR A 190 11.58 9.63 -12.38
C THR A 190 12.21 9.27 -11.05
N TYR A 191 12.73 8.06 -10.88
CA TYR A 191 13.55 7.72 -9.71
C TYR A 191 14.76 8.64 -9.51
N GLN A 192 15.30 9.20 -10.58
CA GLN A 192 16.40 10.15 -10.54
C GLN A 192 15.91 11.60 -10.69
N THR A 193 15.09 11.87 -11.71
CA THR A 193 14.73 13.25 -12.08
C THR A 193 13.79 13.91 -11.07
N LYS A 194 12.96 13.12 -10.38
CA LYS A 194 12.01 13.63 -9.38
C LYS A 194 12.53 13.53 -7.93
N ALA A 195 13.61 12.82 -7.69
CA ALA A 195 14.13 12.60 -6.33
C ALA A 195 14.35 13.89 -5.53
N LYS A 196 14.75 15.00 -6.15
CA LYS A 196 14.94 16.28 -5.46
C LYS A 196 13.62 16.96 -5.07
N TYR A 197 12.56 16.69 -5.81
CA TYR A 197 11.24 17.31 -5.58
C TYR A 197 10.35 16.47 -4.67
N ASP A 198 10.51 15.15 -4.70
CA ASP A 198 9.77 14.23 -3.84
C ASP A 198 10.08 14.52 -2.36
N PRO A 199 9.07 14.83 -1.52
CA PRO A 199 9.31 15.16 -0.12
C PRO A 199 9.63 13.94 0.75
N MET A 200 9.32 12.73 0.28
CA MET A 200 9.38 11.50 1.06
C MET A 200 10.55 10.61 0.66
N PHE A 201 10.70 10.35 -0.64
CA PHE A 201 11.61 9.34 -1.14
C PHE A 201 12.96 9.90 -1.60
N THR A 202 13.99 9.06 -1.46
CA THR A 202 15.31 9.23 -2.05
C THR A 202 15.49 8.23 -3.18
N THR A 203 16.52 8.37 -4.01
CA THR A 203 16.87 7.38 -5.04
C THR A 203 17.25 6.00 -4.48
N HIS A 204 17.60 5.93 -3.20
CA HIS A 204 18.09 4.71 -2.54
C HIS A 204 16.98 3.90 -1.88
N MET A 205 15.99 4.57 -1.28
CA MET A 205 14.93 3.91 -0.53
C MET A 205 14.22 2.78 -1.30
N PRO A 206 13.78 2.98 -2.55
CA PRO A 206 13.15 1.90 -3.31
C PRO A 206 14.11 0.74 -3.59
N LYS A 207 15.37 1.04 -3.93
CA LYS A 207 16.40 0.02 -4.20
C LYS A 207 16.71 -0.83 -2.96
N ASP A 208 16.82 -0.18 -1.80
CA ASP A 208 17.06 -0.86 -0.52
C ASP A 208 15.85 -1.73 -0.14
N SER A 209 14.62 -1.22 -0.37
CA SER A 209 13.38 -1.98 -0.14
C SER A 209 13.26 -3.17 -1.09
N ALA A 210 13.55 -3.00 -2.38
CA ALA A 210 13.56 -4.08 -3.36
C ALA A 210 14.58 -5.17 -2.99
N LYS A 211 15.78 -4.77 -2.54
CA LYS A 211 16.81 -5.71 -2.06
C LYS A 211 16.34 -6.52 -0.85
N ASN A 212 15.59 -5.90 0.06
CA ASN A 212 15.05 -6.59 1.23
C ASN A 212 13.91 -7.56 0.88
N TYR A 213 13.06 -7.20 -0.11
CA TYR A 213 11.85 -7.94 -0.44
C TYR A 213 12.08 -9.08 -1.42
N VAL A 214 12.90 -8.86 -2.44
CA VAL A 214 13.13 -9.84 -3.51
C VAL A 214 14.28 -10.78 -3.12
N PRO A 215 14.06 -12.10 -3.05
CA PRO A 215 15.14 -13.06 -2.84
C PRO A 215 16.19 -12.98 -3.95
N ASP A 216 17.45 -13.23 -3.62
CA ASP A 216 18.55 -13.21 -4.61
C ASP A 216 18.38 -14.25 -5.74
N SER A 217 17.58 -15.29 -5.51
CA SER A 217 17.24 -16.32 -6.49
C SER A 217 16.14 -15.93 -7.48
N MET A 218 15.53 -14.77 -7.33
CA MET A 218 14.40 -14.31 -8.13
C MET A 218 14.76 -13.07 -8.96
N GLU A 219 14.22 -13.01 -10.17
CA GLU A 219 14.36 -11.84 -11.03
C GLU A 219 13.37 -10.74 -10.58
N LYS A 220 13.87 -9.50 -10.47
CA LYS A 220 13.04 -8.37 -10.03
C LYS A 220 11.94 -7.98 -11.03
N ASN A 221 12.09 -8.37 -12.30
CA ASN A 221 11.11 -8.13 -13.35
C ASN A 221 10.07 -9.25 -13.48
N ASP A 222 10.03 -10.21 -12.53
CA ASP A 222 8.91 -11.15 -12.45
C ASP A 222 7.58 -10.38 -12.30
N PRO A 223 6.53 -10.68 -13.09
CA PRO A 223 5.26 -9.94 -13.06
C PRO A 223 4.54 -9.92 -11.71
N TYR A 224 4.75 -10.93 -10.86
CA TYR A 224 4.16 -10.93 -9.52
C TYR A 224 5.00 -10.17 -8.48
N ILE A 225 6.23 -9.81 -8.83
CA ILE A 225 7.12 -8.94 -8.05
C ILE A 225 6.99 -7.50 -8.55
N SER A 226 7.11 -7.31 -9.86
CA SER A 226 7.01 -6.03 -10.55
C SER A 226 5.89 -6.06 -11.60
N PRO A 227 4.67 -5.71 -11.23
CA PRO A 227 3.50 -5.78 -12.11
C PRO A 227 3.61 -4.99 -13.41
N LEU A 228 4.50 -4.02 -13.49
CA LEU A 228 4.80 -3.29 -14.72
C LEU A 228 5.15 -4.21 -15.90
N TYR A 229 5.79 -5.34 -15.63
CA TYR A 229 6.22 -6.32 -16.64
C TYR A 229 5.17 -7.38 -16.95
N GLY A 230 4.00 -7.29 -16.31
CA GLY A 230 2.90 -8.23 -16.50
C GLY A 230 1.87 -7.78 -17.54
N SER A 231 0.89 -8.64 -17.79
CA SER A 231 -0.25 -8.31 -18.64
C SER A 231 -1.41 -7.76 -17.83
N PHE A 232 -1.96 -6.62 -18.24
CA PHE A 232 -3.14 -6.01 -17.65
C PHE A 232 -4.46 -6.45 -18.33
N THR A 233 -4.38 -7.32 -19.33
CA THR A 233 -5.55 -7.85 -20.04
C THR A 233 -6.48 -8.57 -19.05
N ASN A 234 -7.78 -8.32 -19.16
CA ASN A 234 -8.83 -8.89 -18.32
C ASN A 234 -8.74 -8.55 -16.82
N LEU A 235 -7.96 -7.54 -16.43
CA LEU A 235 -8.03 -6.96 -15.10
C LEU A 235 -9.24 -6.01 -14.99
N PRO A 236 -9.78 -5.81 -13.77
CA PRO A 236 -10.90 -4.89 -13.56
C PRO A 236 -10.48 -3.44 -13.80
N ARG A 237 -11.48 -2.56 -13.98
CA ARG A 237 -11.23 -1.12 -14.09
C ARG A 237 -10.42 -0.63 -12.90
N THR A 238 -9.33 0.04 -13.19
CA THR A 238 -8.38 0.52 -12.18
C THR A 238 -8.19 2.03 -12.31
N LEU A 239 -8.41 2.76 -11.22
CA LEU A 239 -8.06 4.16 -11.09
C LEU A 239 -6.68 4.26 -10.46
N VAL A 240 -5.74 4.89 -11.15
CA VAL A 240 -4.40 5.20 -10.64
C VAL A 240 -4.31 6.69 -10.36
N LEU A 241 -3.86 7.05 -9.17
CA LEU A 241 -3.61 8.42 -8.73
C LEU A 241 -2.14 8.54 -8.35
N VAL A 242 -1.44 9.50 -8.93
CA VAL A 242 -0.02 9.74 -8.66
C VAL A 242 0.29 11.23 -8.67
N GLY A 243 1.23 11.67 -7.86
CA GLY A 243 1.69 13.05 -7.83
C GLY A 243 2.76 13.32 -8.87
N GLU A 244 2.68 14.47 -9.56
CA GLU A 244 3.63 14.88 -10.60
C GLU A 244 5.09 14.92 -10.14
N ASN A 245 5.35 15.16 -8.86
CA ASN A 245 6.68 15.29 -8.30
C ASN A 245 7.17 14.05 -7.54
N GLU A 246 6.49 12.93 -7.70
CA GLU A 246 6.87 11.66 -7.06
C GLU A 246 7.88 10.89 -7.92
N ILE A 247 8.78 10.15 -7.24
CA ILE A 247 9.72 9.26 -7.92
C ILE A 247 9.01 8.07 -8.58
N LEU A 248 7.81 7.71 -8.10
CA LEU A 248 6.96 6.62 -8.63
C LEU A 248 6.04 7.08 -9.78
N LEU A 249 6.30 8.26 -10.37
CA LEU A 249 5.47 8.74 -11.48
C LEU A 249 5.53 7.80 -12.69
N ASP A 250 6.73 7.38 -13.11
CA ASP A 250 6.89 6.46 -14.23
C ASP A 250 6.24 5.10 -13.98
N ASP A 251 6.26 4.60 -12.75
CA ASP A 251 5.56 3.37 -12.34
C ASP A 251 4.04 3.40 -12.60
N SER A 252 3.48 4.58 -12.68
CA SER A 252 2.04 4.80 -12.86
C SER A 252 1.65 5.09 -14.30
N ILE A 253 2.58 5.54 -15.16
CA ILE A 253 2.29 5.98 -16.53
C ILE A 253 2.89 5.10 -17.61
N MET A 254 3.83 4.20 -17.26
CA MET A 254 4.41 3.21 -18.16
C MET A 254 3.51 2.00 -18.28
#